data_607afb1e98f9c7dd23fc0cb5785a0e80
#
_entry.id   607afb1e98f9c7dd23fc0cb5785a0e80
#
_cell.length_a   1.000
_cell.length_b   1.000
_cell.length_c   1.000
_cell.angle_alpha   90.00
_cell.angle_beta   90.00
_cell.angle_gamma   90.00
#
_symmetry.space_group_name_H-M   'P 1'
#
loop_
_entity.id
_entity.type
_entity.pdbx_description
1 polymer ?
#
loop_
_entity_poly.entity_id
_entity_poly.type
_entity_poly.pdbx_seq_one_letter_code
_entity_poly.pdbx_strand_id
1 'polypeptide(L)'
;MNRIIREVEPSDMADVMSVMDAAKKIMRQSGNMHQWTDGYPSEAAITADMEKNGGFVVEDDGKVVGYFAFLPSPEPTYAKIYEGKWLDDERPYHVVHRIASYPDAHGIFNCIMDYCFAHDPNIRIDTHRDNRIMQHNITKHGFSYCGIIYLVSGDERLAYQKTGI
;
A
#
# COMPACT_ATOMS: atom_id res chain seq x y z
N MET A 1 -14.42 0.04 19.96
CA MET A 1 -13.67 -0.90 19.10
C MET A 1 -12.19 -0.73 19.35
N ASN A 2 -11.48 -1.83 19.52
CA ASN A 2 -10.04 -1.83 19.75
C ASN A 2 -9.32 -2.13 18.44
N ARG A 3 -8.72 -1.12 17.83
CA ARG A 3 -7.98 -1.25 16.58
C ARG A 3 -6.48 -1.13 16.85
N ILE A 4 -5.71 -2.13 16.41
CA ILE A 4 -4.26 -2.12 16.56
C ILE A 4 -3.59 -2.49 15.22
N ILE A 5 -2.35 -2.06 15.07
CA ILE A 5 -1.46 -2.46 13.97
C ILE A 5 -0.29 -3.22 14.58
N ARG A 6 0.03 -4.37 14.00
CA ARG A 6 1.16 -5.20 14.41
C ARG A 6 1.79 -5.88 13.20
N GLU A 7 3.01 -6.39 13.38
CA GLU A 7 3.64 -7.20 12.34
C GLU A 7 2.82 -8.45 12.04
N VAL A 8 2.77 -8.80 10.76
CA VAL A 8 2.12 -10.03 10.31
C VAL A 8 2.92 -11.24 10.77
N GLU A 9 2.22 -12.31 11.14
CA GLU A 9 2.81 -13.58 11.53
C GLU A 9 2.39 -14.68 10.54
N PRO A 10 3.14 -15.78 10.44
CA PRO A 10 2.77 -16.88 9.54
C PRO A 10 1.35 -17.39 9.74
N SER A 11 0.85 -17.38 10.98
CA SER A 11 -0.51 -17.82 11.31
C SER A 11 -1.60 -16.88 10.76
N ASP A 12 -1.22 -15.67 10.33
CA ASP A 12 -2.17 -14.69 9.76
C ASP A 12 -2.42 -14.91 8.27
N MET A 13 -1.68 -15.79 7.62
CA MET A 13 -1.68 -15.89 6.15
C MET A 13 -3.08 -16.10 5.57
N ALA A 14 -3.86 -17.01 6.13
CA ALA A 14 -5.22 -17.26 5.63
C ALA A 14 -6.11 -16.02 5.73
N ASP A 15 -6.02 -15.30 6.85
CA ASP A 15 -6.80 -14.07 7.07
C ASP A 15 -6.34 -12.96 6.12
N VAL A 16 -5.03 -12.81 5.93
CA VAL A 16 -4.48 -11.81 4.99
C VAL A 16 -4.95 -12.09 3.57
N MET A 17 -4.88 -13.34 3.12
CA MET A 17 -5.33 -13.70 1.76
C MET A 17 -6.84 -13.48 1.60
N SER A 18 -7.62 -13.67 2.63
CA SER A 18 -9.06 -13.37 2.61
C SER A 18 -9.30 -11.85 2.45
N VAL A 19 -8.53 -11.03 3.15
CA VAL A 19 -8.56 -9.56 2.99
C VAL A 19 -8.19 -9.16 1.57
N MET A 20 -7.14 -9.78 1.00
CA MET A 20 -6.71 -9.53 -0.37
C MET A 20 -7.80 -9.85 -1.38
N ASP A 21 -8.48 -10.97 -1.22
CA ASP A 21 -9.58 -11.37 -2.10
C ASP A 21 -10.74 -10.38 -2.04
N ALA A 22 -11.09 -9.92 -0.85
CA ALA A 22 -12.13 -8.91 -0.67
C ALA A 22 -11.76 -7.59 -1.34
N ALA A 23 -10.49 -7.16 -1.20
CA ALA A 23 -10.00 -5.94 -1.83
C ALA A 23 -10.02 -6.03 -3.36
N LYS A 24 -9.61 -7.17 -3.92
CA LYS A 24 -9.67 -7.40 -5.38
C LYS A 24 -11.10 -7.31 -5.89
N LYS A 25 -12.05 -7.88 -5.15
CA LYS A 25 -13.46 -7.83 -5.54
C LYS A 25 -13.95 -6.39 -5.63
N ILE A 26 -13.60 -5.55 -4.67
CA ILE A 26 -13.95 -4.12 -4.68
C ILE A 26 -13.27 -3.42 -5.87
N MET A 27 -12.01 -3.71 -6.14
CA MET A 27 -11.33 -3.16 -7.31
C MET A 27 -12.11 -3.44 -8.59
N ARG A 28 -12.50 -4.70 -8.82
CA ARG A 28 -13.23 -5.09 -10.04
C ARG A 28 -14.60 -4.43 -10.13
N GLN A 29 -15.31 -4.34 -9.02
CA GLN A 29 -16.62 -3.67 -8.96
C GLN A 29 -16.53 -2.18 -9.24
N SER A 30 -15.38 -1.55 -8.94
CA SER A 30 -15.15 -0.12 -9.13
C SER A 30 -14.54 0.21 -10.50
N GLY A 31 -14.39 -0.76 -11.38
CA GLY A 31 -13.81 -0.55 -12.72
C GLY A 31 -12.31 -0.67 -12.80
N ASN A 32 -11.65 -1.04 -11.71
CA ASN A 32 -10.21 -1.27 -11.67
C ASN A 32 -9.92 -2.74 -12.02
N MET A 33 -9.77 -3.02 -13.32
CA MET A 33 -9.72 -4.36 -13.86
C MET A 33 -8.30 -4.92 -14.00
N HIS A 34 -7.28 -4.06 -13.98
CA HIS A 34 -5.93 -4.44 -14.39
C HIS A 34 -4.87 -4.31 -13.30
N GLN A 35 -5.27 -3.95 -12.09
CA GLN A 35 -4.40 -3.95 -10.92
C GLN A 35 -4.59 -5.27 -10.16
N TRP A 36 -3.49 -5.83 -9.65
CA TRP A 36 -3.51 -7.07 -8.87
C TRP A 36 -4.12 -8.23 -9.67
N THR A 37 -3.57 -8.49 -10.84
CA THR A 37 -3.98 -9.59 -11.71
C THR A 37 -3.05 -10.79 -11.52
N ASP A 38 -3.40 -11.91 -12.14
CA ASP A 38 -2.58 -13.13 -12.20
C ASP A 38 -2.19 -13.68 -10.82
N GLY A 39 -3.14 -13.63 -9.88
CA GLY A 39 -2.94 -14.18 -8.53
C GLY A 39 -2.13 -13.28 -7.60
N TYR A 40 -1.78 -12.07 -8.02
CA TYR A 40 -1.06 -11.14 -7.17
C TYR A 40 -2.04 -10.30 -6.33
N PRO A 41 -1.75 -9.96 -5.06
CA PRO A 41 -0.63 -10.46 -4.27
C PRO A 41 -0.82 -11.92 -3.89
N SER A 42 0.28 -12.70 -4.00
CA SER A 42 0.29 -14.10 -3.63
C SER A 42 0.78 -14.26 -2.18
N GLU A 43 0.67 -15.48 -1.65
CA GLU A 43 1.27 -15.81 -0.36
C GLU A 43 2.78 -15.55 -0.38
N ALA A 44 3.44 -15.78 -1.51
CA ALA A 44 4.87 -15.51 -1.67
C ALA A 44 5.19 -14.02 -1.48
N ALA A 45 4.33 -13.12 -1.96
CA ALA A 45 4.53 -11.68 -1.78
C ALA A 45 4.43 -11.29 -0.30
N ILE A 46 3.45 -11.85 0.41
CA ILE A 46 3.29 -11.61 1.84
C ILE A 46 4.47 -12.18 2.64
N THR A 47 4.91 -13.39 2.28
CA THR A 47 6.08 -14.02 2.90
C THR A 47 7.34 -13.16 2.70
N ALA A 48 7.52 -12.60 1.50
CA ALA A 48 8.65 -11.71 1.23
C ALA A 48 8.61 -10.45 2.11
N ASP A 49 7.41 -9.89 2.33
CA ASP A 49 7.24 -8.75 3.24
C ASP A 49 7.62 -9.14 4.68
N MET A 50 7.19 -10.33 5.12
CA MET A 50 7.55 -10.84 6.46
C MET A 50 9.06 -10.97 6.63
N GLU A 51 9.74 -11.50 5.63
CA GLU A 51 11.20 -11.69 5.67
C GLU A 51 11.95 -10.38 5.80
N LYS A 52 11.35 -9.28 5.32
CA LYS A 52 11.91 -7.93 5.43
C LYS A 52 11.43 -7.19 6.68
N ASN A 53 10.63 -7.82 7.52
CA ASN A 53 9.96 -7.20 8.67
C ASN A 53 9.10 -6.01 8.26
N GLY A 54 8.52 -6.08 7.07
CA GLY A 54 7.74 -5.00 6.47
C GLY A 54 6.28 -5.32 6.18
N GLY A 55 5.77 -6.44 6.67
CA GLY A 55 4.35 -6.78 6.55
C GLY A 55 3.60 -6.51 7.85
N PHE A 56 2.44 -5.87 7.76
CA PHE A 56 1.64 -5.47 8.92
C PHE A 56 0.17 -5.78 8.71
N VAL A 57 -0.50 -6.13 9.79
CA VAL A 57 -1.95 -6.31 9.80
C VAL A 57 -2.61 -5.26 10.68
N VAL A 58 -3.84 -4.91 10.31
CA VAL A 58 -4.73 -4.09 11.11
C VAL A 58 -5.76 -5.03 11.72
N GLU A 59 -5.90 -4.99 13.04
CA GLU A 59 -6.89 -5.80 13.77
C GLU A 59 -7.96 -4.91 14.37
N ASP A 60 -9.21 -5.35 14.26
CA ASP A 60 -10.33 -4.79 15.01
C ASP A 60 -10.81 -5.86 15.98
N ASP A 61 -10.66 -5.60 17.28
CA ASP A 61 -11.08 -6.51 18.36
C ASP A 61 -10.56 -7.95 18.16
N GLY A 62 -9.30 -8.06 17.75
CA GLY A 62 -8.62 -9.34 17.54
C GLY A 62 -8.83 -9.98 16.17
N LYS A 63 -9.62 -9.36 15.29
CA LYS A 63 -9.86 -9.86 13.94
C LYS A 63 -9.02 -9.07 12.92
N VAL A 64 -8.29 -9.77 12.06
CA VAL A 64 -7.54 -9.14 10.97
C VAL A 64 -8.52 -8.56 9.95
N VAL A 65 -8.49 -7.25 9.75
CA VAL A 65 -9.39 -6.54 8.82
C VAL A 65 -8.64 -5.81 7.73
N GLY A 66 -7.32 -5.70 7.81
CA GLY A 66 -6.50 -5.03 6.81
C GLY A 66 -5.08 -5.50 6.81
N TYR A 67 -4.38 -5.19 5.71
CA TYR A 67 -2.96 -5.50 5.53
C TYR A 67 -2.29 -4.36 4.79
N PHE A 68 -1.01 -4.15 5.06
CA PHE A 68 -0.16 -3.27 4.25
C PHE A 68 1.29 -3.69 4.39
N ALA A 69 2.08 -3.39 3.37
CA ALA A 69 3.53 -3.48 3.45
C ALA A 69 4.11 -2.09 3.68
N PHE A 70 5.09 -2.00 4.58
CA PHE A 70 5.79 -0.77 4.92
C PHE A 70 7.28 -1.08 4.91
N LEU A 71 7.96 -0.64 3.86
CA LEU A 71 9.32 -1.08 3.54
C LEU A 71 10.25 0.12 3.39
N PRO A 72 11.50 0.01 3.89
CA PRO A 72 12.46 1.10 3.71
C PRO A 72 12.96 1.19 2.28
N SER A 73 13.36 2.41 1.87
CA SER A 73 14.03 2.63 0.58
C SER A 73 15.38 1.89 0.52
N PRO A 74 15.92 1.61 -0.68
CA PRO A 74 15.38 2.00 -1.97
C PRO A 74 14.32 1.02 -2.49
N GLU A 75 13.40 1.54 -3.30
CA GLU A 75 12.47 0.75 -4.08
C GLU A 75 12.93 0.79 -5.54
N PRO A 76 13.35 -0.34 -6.14
CA PRO A 76 13.92 -0.33 -7.49
C PRO A 76 13.04 0.30 -8.56
N THR A 77 11.71 0.12 -8.49
CA THR A 77 10.78 0.69 -9.48
C THR A 77 10.64 2.20 -9.34
N TYR A 78 11.13 2.78 -8.24
CA TYR A 78 11.10 4.22 -8.00
C TYR A 78 12.40 4.93 -8.39
N ALA A 79 13.39 4.19 -8.88
CA ALA A 79 14.68 4.77 -9.29
C ALA A 79 14.54 5.75 -10.44
N LYS A 80 13.56 5.50 -11.34
CA LYS A 80 13.25 6.39 -12.45
C LYS A 80 11.79 6.79 -12.37
N ILE A 81 11.52 8.08 -12.57
CA ILE A 81 10.17 8.61 -12.65
C ILE A 81 10.04 9.41 -13.94
N TYR A 82 8.86 9.32 -14.57
CA TYR A 82 8.57 9.91 -15.87
C TYR A 82 7.45 10.92 -15.75
N GLU A 83 7.43 11.92 -16.63
CA GLU A 83 6.39 12.94 -16.69
C GLU A 83 6.21 13.69 -15.36
N GLY A 84 7.33 13.85 -14.64
CA GLY A 84 7.34 14.53 -13.37
C GLY A 84 8.62 14.26 -12.60
N LYS A 85 8.57 14.50 -11.30
CA LYS A 85 9.71 14.29 -10.40
C LYS A 85 9.22 14.06 -8.98
N TRP A 86 10.02 13.33 -8.19
CA TRP A 86 9.79 13.19 -6.76
C TRP A 86 9.88 14.55 -6.06
N LEU A 87 9.16 14.72 -4.97
CA LEU A 87 9.26 15.92 -4.13
C LEU A 87 10.66 16.04 -3.52
N ASP A 88 11.19 14.92 -3.07
CA ASP A 88 12.51 14.82 -2.49
C ASP A 88 13.11 13.50 -2.95
N ASP A 89 14.17 13.57 -3.74
CA ASP A 89 14.84 12.41 -4.31
C ASP A 89 16.17 12.12 -3.62
N GLU A 90 16.49 12.82 -2.55
CA GLU A 90 17.77 12.71 -1.85
C GLU A 90 17.68 11.95 -0.53
N ARG A 91 16.68 12.24 0.29
CA ARG A 91 16.53 11.61 1.59
C ARG A 91 15.96 10.19 1.47
N PRO A 92 16.33 9.28 2.40
CA PRO A 92 15.66 8.00 2.52
C PRO A 92 14.15 8.19 2.70
N TYR A 93 13.40 7.20 2.23
CA TYR A 93 11.94 7.19 2.34
C TYR A 93 11.47 5.78 2.71
N HIS A 94 10.22 5.67 3.12
CA HIS A 94 9.54 4.38 3.19
C HIS A 94 8.49 4.29 2.09
N VAL A 95 8.17 3.08 1.72
CA VAL A 95 7.16 2.77 0.71
C VAL A 95 6.03 2.03 1.37
N VAL A 96 4.79 2.43 1.08
CA VAL A 96 3.60 1.69 1.49
C VAL A 96 3.06 0.97 0.26
N HIS A 97 2.99 -0.36 0.33
CA HIS A 97 2.52 -1.22 -0.76
C HIS A 97 1.41 -2.14 -0.27
N ARG A 98 0.66 -2.68 -1.21
CA ARG A 98 -0.30 -3.76 -0.95
C ARG A 98 -1.30 -3.44 0.14
N ILE A 99 -1.83 -2.22 0.15
CA ILE A 99 -2.88 -1.83 1.09
C ILE A 99 -4.17 -2.56 0.72
N ALA A 100 -4.75 -3.26 1.68
CA ALA A 100 -6.02 -3.94 1.50
C ALA A 100 -6.82 -3.92 2.79
N SER A 101 -8.13 -3.89 2.68
CA SER A 101 -9.02 -3.99 3.84
C SER A 101 -10.36 -4.56 3.42
N TYR A 102 -11.09 -5.10 4.39
CA TYR A 102 -12.51 -5.41 4.17
C TYR A 102 -13.28 -4.10 4.01
N PRO A 103 -14.31 -4.09 3.12
CA PRO A 103 -15.04 -2.84 2.84
C PRO A 103 -15.86 -2.32 4.02
N ASP A 104 -16.21 -3.17 4.98
CA ASP A 104 -16.95 -2.77 6.18
C ASP A 104 -16.03 -2.26 7.30
N ALA A 105 -14.72 -2.36 7.14
CA ALA A 105 -13.76 -1.77 8.07
C ALA A 105 -13.44 -0.35 7.61
N HIS A 106 -13.96 0.64 8.33
CA HIS A 106 -13.83 2.05 7.93
C HIS A 106 -12.59 2.71 8.52
N GLY A 107 -12.06 3.69 7.79
CA GLY A 107 -10.92 4.49 8.24
C GLY A 107 -9.58 3.76 8.25
N ILE A 108 -9.48 2.65 7.52
CA ILE A 108 -8.25 1.84 7.49
C ILE A 108 -7.10 2.61 6.85
N PHE A 109 -7.32 3.30 5.73
CA PHE A 109 -6.26 4.05 5.06
C PHE A 109 -5.65 5.10 5.99
N ASN A 110 -6.47 5.88 6.66
CA ASN A 110 -5.99 6.90 7.59
C ASN A 110 -5.25 6.28 8.79
N CYS A 111 -5.77 5.17 9.30
CA CYS A 111 -5.12 4.42 10.38
C CYS A 111 -3.71 3.96 9.97
N ILE A 112 -3.58 3.40 8.77
CA ILE A 112 -2.29 2.96 8.23
C ILE A 112 -1.34 4.16 8.08
N MET A 113 -1.82 5.27 7.52
CA MET A 113 -0.98 6.44 7.30
C MET A 113 -0.53 7.08 8.61
N ASP A 114 -1.39 7.16 9.61
CA ASP A 114 -1.01 7.66 10.93
C ASP A 114 0.13 6.83 11.52
N TYR A 115 0.03 5.50 11.40
CA TYR A 115 1.08 4.59 11.85
C TYR A 115 2.39 4.83 11.07
N CYS A 116 2.31 4.88 9.75
CA CYS A 116 3.50 5.01 8.91
C CYS A 116 4.20 6.36 9.11
N PHE A 117 3.44 7.45 9.16
CA PHE A 117 4.02 8.79 9.37
C PHE A 117 4.56 9.01 10.78
N ALA A 118 4.13 8.22 11.75
CA ALA A 118 4.74 8.22 13.08
C ALA A 118 6.16 7.61 13.04
N HIS A 119 6.47 6.80 12.04
CA HIS A 119 7.78 6.14 11.89
C HIS A 119 8.70 6.86 10.91
N ASP A 120 8.16 7.41 9.83
CA ASP A 120 8.95 8.11 8.82
C ASP A 120 8.10 9.22 8.21
N PRO A 121 8.56 10.48 8.24
CA PRO A 121 7.81 11.60 7.65
C PRO A 121 7.89 11.64 6.12
N ASN A 122 8.71 10.79 5.48
CA ASN A 122 8.93 10.78 4.04
C ASN A 122 8.44 9.46 3.46
N ILE A 123 7.28 9.49 2.80
CA ILE A 123 6.62 8.27 2.31
C ILE A 123 6.24 8.42 0.84
N ARG A 124 6.51 7.36 0.07
CA ARG A 124 6.12 7.22 -1.33
C ARG A 124 5.09 6.11 -1.46
N ILE A 125 4.17 6.28 -2.39
CA ILE A 125 3.12 5.31 -2.68
C ILE A 125 2.78 5.40 -4.17
N ASP A 126 2.31 4.31 -4.75
CA ASP A 126 1.82 4.29 -6.12
C ASP A 126 0.50 3.54 -6.20
N THR A 127 -0.24 3.80 -7.27
CA THR A 127 -1.50 3.10 -7.54
C THR A 127 -1.79 3.07 -9.03
N HIS A 128 -2.68 2.17 -9.44
CA HIS A 128 -3.12 2.06 -10.82
C HIS A 128 -4.03 3.24 -11.21
N ARG A 129 -3.92 3.67 -12.47
CA ARG A 129 -4.73 4.75 -13.04
C ARG A 129 -6.24 4.53 -12.87
N ASP A 130 -6.68 3.28 -12.90
CA ASP A 130 -8.10 2.94 -12.77
C ASP A 130 -8.56 2.81 -11.31
N ASN A 131 -7.63 2.86 -10.36
CA ASN A 131 -7.97 2.79 -8.93
C ASN A 131 -8.31 4.19 -8.40
N ARG A 132 -9.51 4.66 -8.72
CA ARG A 132 -9.95 6.01 -8.35
C ARG A 132 -10.16 6.16 -6.85
N ILE A 133 -10.58 5.08 -6.18
CA ILE A 133 -10.78 5.08 -4.74
C ILE A 133 -9.45 5.35 -4.04
N MET A 134 -8.40 4.64 -4.42
CA MET A 134 -7.08 4.82 -3.82
C MET A 134 -6.49 6.20 -4.17
N GLN A 135 -6.63 6.65 -5.41
CA GLN A 135 -6.19 8.00 -5.80
C GLN A 135 -6.84 9.07 -4.92
N HIS A 136 -8.13 8.94 -4.67
CA HIS A 136 -8.86 9.87 -3.81
C HIS A 136 -8.31 9.85 -2.37
N ASN A 137 -8.11 8.66 -1.81
CA ASN A 137 -7.58 8.50 -0.46
C ASN A 137 -6.17 9.09 -0.32
N ILE A 138 -5.31 8.82 -1.30
CA ILE A 138 -3.93 9.31 -1.33
C ILE A 138 -3.93 10.86 -1.38
N THR A 139 -4.69 11.43 -2.29
CA THR A 139 -4.76 12.87 -2.50
C THR A 139 -5.37 13.57 -1.27
N LYS A 140 -6.44 13.00 -0.74
CA LYS A 140 -7.12 13.55 0.44
C LYS A 140 -6.21 13.58 1.67
N HIS A 141 -5.31 12.62 1.79
CA HIS A 141 -4.35 12.57 2.90
C HIS A 141 -3.23 13.61 2.75
N GLY A 142 -3.10 14.25 1.61
CA GLY A 142 -2.10 15.29 1.38
C GLY A 142 -0.88 14.86 0.58
N PHE A 143 -0.88 13.69 -0.02
CA PHE A 143 0.17 13.29 -0.94
C PHE A 143 0.11 14.13 -2.21
N SER A 144 1.28 14.42 -2.78
CA SER A 144 1.39 15.10 -4.07
C SER A 144 1.64 14.10 -5.18
N TYR A 145 0.95 14.25 -6.29
CA TYR A 145 1.24 13.49 -7.50
C TYR A 145 2.62 13.89 -8.03
N CYS A 146 3.46 12.90 -8.32
CA CYS A 146 4.85 13.15 -8.72
C CYS A 146 5.11 12.76 -10.18
N GLY A 147 4.42 11.78 -10.72
CA GLY A 147 4.66 11.30 -12.08
C GLY A 147 4.31 9.84 -12.27
N ILE A 148 4.92 9.24 -13.27
CA ILE A 148 4.66 7.87 -13.69
C ILE A 148 5.88 7.00 -13.36
N ILE A 149 5.65 5.85 -12.75
CA ILE A 149 6.67 4.80 -12.63
C ILE A 149 6.18 3.55 -13.37
N TYR A 150 7.10 2.66 -13.66
CA TYR A 150 6.79 1.39 -14.33
C TYR A 150 7.23 0.23 -13.46
N LEU A 151 6.32 -0.74 -13.29
CA LEU A 151 6.65 -1.99 -12.60
C LEU A 151 7.61 -2.82 -13.44
N VAL A 152 8.17 -3.87 -12.85
CA VAL A 152 9.06 -4.80 -13.57
C VAL A 152 8.35 -5.41 -14.79
N SER A 153 7.03 -5.62 -14.69
CA SER A 153 6.20 -6.11 -15.79
C SER A 153 6.05 -5.11 -16.95
N GLY A 154 6.41 -3.84 -16.74
CA GLY A 154 6.19 -2.77 -17.70
C GLY A 154 4.88 -2.02 -17.50
N ASP A 155 4.05 -2.45 -16.57
CA ASP A 155 2.79 -1.76 -16.26
C ASP A 155 3.05 -0.42 -15.59
N GLU A 156 2.30 0.61 -16.00
CA GLU A 156 2.44 1.93 -15.41
C GLU A 156 1.74 2.02 -14.05
N ARG A 157 2.27 2.91 -13.19
CA ARG A 157 1.60 3.31 -11.95
C ARG A 157 1.75 4.81 -11.76
N LEU A 158 0.73 5.40 -11.15
CA LEU A 158 0.77 6.81 -10.72
C LEU A 158 1.52 6.86 -9.39
N ALA A 159 2.54 7.70 -9.33
CA ALA A 159 3.44 7.79 -8.18
C ALA A 159 3.18 9.06 -7.38
N TYR A 160 3.19 8.94 -6.06
CA TYR A 160 2.90 10.01 -5.13
C TYR A 160 3.94 10.03 -4.00
N GLN A 161 4.15 11.20 -3.43
CA GLN A 161 5.01 11.35 -2.26
C GLN A 161 4.41 12.37 -1.31
N LYS A 162 4.60 12.14 -0.01
CA LYS A 162 4.31 13.12 1.02
C LYS A 162 5.51 13.20 1.95
N THR A 163 6.01 14.41 2.15
CA THR A 163 7.09 14.68 3.07
C THR A 163 6.54 15.46 4.25
N GLY A 164 6.76 14.94 5.45
CA GLY A 164 6.44 15.66 6.67
C GLY A 164 7.54 16.64 7.03
N ILE A 165 7.18 17.58 7.85
CA ILE A 165 8.11 18.57 8.40
C ILE A 165 8.55 18.12 9.78
#